data_3c19318d5f19a980103bf4672b5b29ca
#
_entry.id   3c19318d5f19a980103bf4672b5b29ca
#
_cell.length_a   1.000
_cell.length_b   1.000
_cell.length_c   1.000
_cell.angle_alpha   90.00
_cell.angle_beta   90.00
_cell.angle_gamma   90.00
#
_symmetry.space_group_name_H-M   'P 1'
#
loop_
_entity.id
_entity.type
_entity.pdbx_description
1 polymer ?
#
loop_
_entity_poly.entity_id
_entity_poly.type
_entity_poly.pdbx_seq_one_letter_code
_entity_poly.pdbx_strand_id
1 'polypeptide(L)'
;MDFLRTDDSCFATLEGYKFSPNYLLVDDTEGGQLRVHYVDEGPKDGQPILLLHGEPSWSYLYRKMIPPLVAAGYRVIAPDLVGFGRSDKPTKRTDYTYQRHVDWMHSVLDQLELTSITLFCQDWGGLIGLRLVAEQSDRFARVVAANTMLPTGEHSPGEAFMKWQKNSQEMPVFPAGKIINGGTNSDLTPEILAGYNAPYPEESYKEGARQFPLLVPTSLDDPASTSNIAAWQVLTQWNKPFLTAFSDNDPITCGADKILQKLIPGTKGQAHTTIENGGHFLQEDQGDKIAQVIIDFIKAND
;
A
#
# COMPACT_ATOMS: atom_id res chain seq x y z
N MET A 1 17.50 15.54 4.33
CA MET A 1 16.26 15.69 5.13
C MET A 1 16.52 15.36 6.59
N ASP A 2 15.86 16.07 7.53
CA ASP A 2 15.81 15.64 8.92
C ASP A 2 14.74 14.54 9.08
N PHE A 3 15.06 13.48 9.81
CA PHE A 3 14.14 12.37 10.03
C PHE A 3 14.23 11.80 11.45
N LEU A 4 13.13 11.17 11.86
CA LEU A 4 13.04 10.35 13.07
C LEU A 4 13.14 8.87 12.68
N ARG A 5 13.68 8.07 13.59
CA ARG A 5 13.72 6.61 13.47
C ARG A 5 13.12 6.01 14.72
N THR A 6 12.10 5.19 14.55
CA THR A 6 11.48 4.46 15.66
C THR A 6 12.47 3.42 16.20
N ASP A 7 12.62 3.39 17.52
CA ASP A 7 13.50 2.43 18.20
C ASP A 7 13.00 1.00 17.99
N ASP A 8 13.92 0.07 17.79
CA ASP A 8 13.59 -1.34 17.52
C ASP A 8 12.86 -2.01 18.70
N SER A 9 13.01 -1.51 19.93
CA SER A 9 12.24 -1.99 21.09
C SER A 9 10.73 -1.82 20.95
N CYS A 10 10.27 -0.81 20.18
CA CYS A 10 8.85 -0.61 19.89
C CYS A 10 8.23 -1.78 19.10
N PHE A 11 9.07 -2.57 18.43
CA PHE A 11 8.65 -3.69 17.59
C PHE A 11 8.96 -5.08 18.20
N ALA A 12 9.41 -5.13 19.45
CA ALA A 12 9.90 -6.37 20.06
C ALA A 12 8.79 -7.41 20.33
N THR A 13 7.54 -6.97 20.54
CA THR A 13 6.43 -7.83 20.97
C THR A 13 5.19 -7.62 20.08
N LEU A 14 5.36 -7.86 18.78
CA LEU A 14 4.26 -7.69 17.82
C LEU A 14 3.47 -8.99 17.66
N GLU A 15 2.16 -8.92 17.88
CA GLU A 15 1.27 -10.07 17.71
C GLU A 15 1.24 -10.53 16.24
N GLY A 16 1.59 -11.80 16.02
CA GLY A 16 1.56 -12.42 14.69
C GLY A 16 2.64 -11.94 13.69
N TYR A 17 3.59 -11.10 14.11
CA TYR A 17 4.61 -10.52 13.22
C TYR A 17 6.02 -10.94 13.65
N LYS A 18 6.49 -12.07 13.10
CA LYS A 18 7.78 -12.68 13.44
C LYS A 18 8.81 -12.60 12.31
N PHE A 19 8.66 -11.65 11.40
CA PHE A 19 9.55 -11.48 10.26
C PHE A 19 10.82 -10.74 10.67
N SER A 20 11.97 -11.21 10.17
CA SER A 20 13.23 -10.52 10.36
C SER A 20 13.26 -9.21 9.55
N PRO A 21 13.70 -8.10 10.14
CA PRO A 21 13.76 -6.84 9.43
C PRO A 21 14.89 -6.85 8.38
N ASN A 22 14.59 -6.36 7.19
CA ASN A 22 15.57 -6.02 6.18
C ASN A 22 15.53 -4.52 5.92
N TYR A 23 16.65 -3.94 5.50
CA TYR A 23 16.75 -2.50 5.25
C TYR A 23 17.55 -2.22 3.99
N LEU A 24 17.16 -1.17 3.29
CA LEU A 24 17.93 -0.56 2.22
C LEU A 24 17.90 0.97 2.38
N LEU A 25 18.72 1.67 1.62
CA LEU A 25 18.80 3.12 1.64
C LEU A 25 18.29 3.69 0.32
N VAL A 26 17.45 4.70 0.41
CA VAL A 26 16.96 5.47 -0.74
C VAL A 26 17.45 6.91 -0.63
N ASP A 27 17.67 7.56 -1.77
CA ASP A 27 18.05 8.97 -1.82
C ASP A 27 16.93 9.86 -1.27
N ASP A 28 17.27 10.81 -0.41
CA ASP A 28 16.29 11.77 0.16
C ASP A 28 16.06 12.98 -0.74
N THR A 29 16.71 13.04 -1.92
CA THR A 29 16.69 14.17 -2.88
C THR A 29 17.32 15.48 -2.36
N GLU A 30 17.93 15.47 -1.19
CA GLU A 30 18.60 16.61 -0.56
C GLU A 30 20.09 16.33 -0.24
N GLY A 31 20.64 15.26 -0.81
CA GLY A 31 22.03 14.84 -0.65
C GLY A 31 22.26 13.92 0.56
N GLY A 32 21.21 13.40 1.17
CA GLY A 32 21.22 12.38 2.21
C GLY A 32 20.51 11.10 1.79
N GLN A 33 20.29 10.20 2.74
CA GLN A 33 19.63 8.93 2.53
C GLN A 33 18.64 8.64 3.66
N LEU A 34 17.53 7.99 3.29
CA LEU A 34 16.52 7.46 4.21
C LEU A 34 16.57 5.94 4.21
N ARG A 35 16.45 5.34 5.40
CA ARG A 35 16.34 3.90 5.55
C ARG A 35 14.90 3.46 5.26
N VAL A 36 14.75 2.49 4.36
CA VAL A 36 13.49 1.82 4.08
C VAL A 36 13.56 0.39 4.61
N HIS A 37 12.59 0.02 5.45
CA HIS A 37 12.40 -1.34 5.91
C HIS A 37 11.57 -2.15 4.90
N TYR A 38 11.83 -3.44 4.82
CA TYR A 38 10.98 -4.38 4.09
C TYR A 38 11.04 -5.78 4.69
N VAL A 39 9.93 -6.49 4.58
CA VAL A 39 9.86 -7.94 4.78
C VAL A 39 10.26 -8.61 3.48
N ASP A 40 11.06 -9.69 3.56
CA ASP A 40 11.47 -10.49 2.41
C ASP A 40 11.49 -11.97 2.81
N GLU A 41 10.38 -12.63 2.64
CA GLU A 41 10.14 -14.00 3.09
C GLU A 41 9.93 -14.95 1.90
N GLY A 42 10.25 -16.22 2.11
CA GLY A 42 10.15 -17.27 1.10
C GLY A 42 11.44 -17.50 0.31
N PRO A 43 11.39 -18.37 -0.73
CA PRO A 43 12.57 -18.69 -1.54
C PRO A 43 13.02 -17.48 -2.36
N LYS A 44 14.33 -17.18 -2.33
CA LYS A 44 14.91 -16.00 -3.00
C LYS A 44 14.79 -16.04 -4.54
N ASP A 45 14.68 -17.22 -5.08
CA ASP A 45 14.44 -17.51 -6.51
C ASP A 45 12.95 -17.71 -6.84
N GLY A 46 12.07 -17.61 -5.83
CA GLY A 46 10.63 -17.66 -6.00
C GLY A 46 10.09 -16.47 -6.77
N GLN A 47 8.95 -16.66 -7.47
CA GLN A 47 8.27 -15.56 -8.15
C GLN A 47 7.85 -14.48 -7.13
N PRO A 48 8.22 -13.19 -7.35
CA PRO A 48 8.02 -12.16 -6.36
C PRO A 48 6.56 -11.66 -6.31
N ILE A 49 6.04 -11.58 -5.10
CA ILE A 49 4.80 -10.88 -4.78
C ILE A 49 5.17 -9.62 -4.00
N LEU A 50 4.85 -8.46 -4.55
CA LEU A 50 5.04 -7.17 -3.89
C LEU A 50 3.72 -6.77 -3.22
N LEU A 51 3.75 -6.55 -1.90
CA LEU A 51 2.61 -6.14 -1.09
C LEU A 51 2.80 -4.67 -0.67
N LEU A 52 2.04 -3.75 -1.25
CA LEU A 52 2.11 -2.32 -0.94
C LEU A 52 0.96 -1.88 -0.06
N HIS A 53 1.29 -1.44 1.16
CA HIS A 53 0.35 -0.96 2.15
C HIS A 53 -0.07 0.49 1.90
N GLY A 54 -1.14 0.90 2.58
CA GLY A 54 -1.65 2.26 2.59
C GLY A 54 -1.53 2.96 3.95
N GLU A 55 -2.19 4.10 4.08
CA GLU A 55 -2.18 4.98 5.24
C GLU A 55 -3.30 4.59 6.22
N PRO A 56 -3.07 4.57 7.54
CA PRO A 56 -1.80 4.76 8.26
C PRO A 56 -1.12 3.43 8.64
N SER A 57 -1.28 2.40 7.81
CA SER A 57 -0.76 1.06 8.08
C SER A 57 0.75 0.94 7.75
N TRP A 58 1.26 -0.27 7.82
CA TRP A 58 2.61 -0.66 7.46
C TRP A 58 2.64 -2.17 7.17
N SER A 59 3.76 -2.78 6.89
CA SER A 59 3.85 -4.20 6.52
C SER A 59 3.20 -5.16 7.54
N TYR A 60 2.94 -4.71 8.77
CA TYR A 60 2.15 -5.43 9.77
C TYR A 60 0.76 -5.85 9.27
N LEU A 61 0.16 -5.05 8.39
CA LEU A 61 -1.13 -5.34 7.76
C LEU A 61 -1.12 -6.68 7.01
N TYR A 62 0.04 -7.07 6.50
CA TYR A 62 0.21 -8.27 5.68
C TYR A 62 0.59 -9.53 6.47
N ARG A 63 0.71 -9.45 7.81
CA ARG A 63 1.18 -10.57 8.64
C ARG A 63 0.37 -11.86 8.48
N LYS A 64 -0.93 -11.76 8.15
CA LYS A 64 -1.80 -12.92 7.89
C LYS A 64 -1.65 -13.46 6.45
N MET A 65 -1.25 -12.62 5.51
CA MET A 65 -1.12 -12.99 4.10
C MET A 65 0.25 -13.60 3.77
N ILE A 66 1.32 -13.13 4.40
CA ILE A 66 2.69 -13.56 4.10
C ILE A 66 2.87 -15.06 4.29
N PRO A 67 2.50 -15.71 5.42
CA PRO A 67 2.74 -17.13 5.61
C PRO A 67 2.10 -18.04 4.56
N PRO A 68 0.82 -17.92 4.18
CA PRO A 68 0.23 -18.75 3.14
C PRO A 68 0.83 -18.51 1.74
N LEU A 69 1.22 -17.28 1.40
CA LEU A 69 1.90 -16.98 0.14
C LEU A 69 3.28 -17.64 0.08
N VAL A 70 4.05 -17.57 1.15
CA VAL A 70 5.35 -18.24 1.28
C VAL A 70 5.19 -19.76 1.22
N ALA A 71 4.19 -20.32 1.92
CA ALA A 71 3.91 -21.76 1.89
C ALA A 71 3.53 -22.25 0.47
N ALA A 72 2.97 -21.37 -0.36
CA ALA A 72 2.70 -21.66 -1.77
C ALA A 72 3.93 -21.56 -2.69
N GLY A 73 5.11 -21.19 -2.15
CA GLY A 73 6.38 -21.16 -2.87
C GLY A 73 6.76 -19.78 -3.44
N TYR A 74 6.04 -18.72 -3.11
CA TYR A 74 6.35 -17.37 -3.60
C TYR A 74 7.36 -16.65 -2.71
N ARG A 75 8.14 -15.73 -3.29
CA ARG A 75 8.92 -14.75 -2.56
C ARG A 75 8.03 -13.54 -2.28
N VAL A 76 7.85 -13.18 -1.02
CA VAL A 76 6.95 -12.10 -0.60
C VAL A 76 7.76 -10.92 -0.10
N ILE A 77 7.59 -9.78 -0.76
CA ILE A 77 8.23 -8.51 -0.43
C ILE A 77 7.17 -7.53 0.07
N ALA A 78 7.30 -7.03 1.29
CA ALA A 78 6.40 -6.04 1.85
C ALA A 78 7.21 -4.87 2.45
N PRO A 79 7.48 -3.81 1.66
CA PRO A 79 8.16 -2.63 2.16
C PRO A 79 7.25 -1.80 3.07
N ASP A 80 7.86 -1.13 4.05
CA ASP A 80 7.24 -0.01 4.74
C ASP A 80 7.54 1.28 3.97
N LEU A 81 6.53 2.01 3.57
CA LEU A 81 6.71 3.30 2.92
C LEU A 81 7.48 4.27 3.85
N VAL A 82 8.26 5.20 3.27
CA VAL A 82 8.90 6.26 4.05
C VAL A 82 7.84 7.01 4.86
N GLY A 83 8.09 7.21 6.15
CA GLY A 83 7.11 7.77 7.09
C GLY A 83 6.30 6.74 7.87
N PHE A 84 6.41 5.45 7.53
CA PHE A 84 5.60 4.37 8.13
C PHE A 84 6.48 3.22 8.65
N GLY A 85 5.88 2.35 9.45
CA GLY A 85 6.50 1.15 9.96
C GLY A 85 7.89 1.38 10.56
N ARG A 86 8.85 0.56 10.15
CA ARG A 86 10.26 0.67 10.58
C ARG A 86 11.10 1.58 9.67
N SER A 87 10.52 2.14 8.61
CA SER A 87 11.20 3.10 7.73
C SER A 87 11.40 4.45 8.42
N ASP A 88 12.40 5.21 7.97
CA ASP A 88 12.67 6.54 8.46
C ASP A 88 11.48 7.49 8.19
N LYS A 89 11.32 8.47 9.06
CA LYS A 89 10.17 9.38 9.07
C LYS A 89 10.66 10.83 8.99
N PRO A 90 10.70 11.43 7.78
CA PRO A 90 10.95 12.86 7.63
C PRO A 90 10.10 13.70 8.58
N THR A 91 10.70 14.76 9.14
CA THR A 91 10.06 15.53 10.21
C THR A 91 9.14 16.64 9.71
N LYS A 92 9.21 16.96 8.42
CA LYS A 92 8.36 18.00 7.81
C LYS A 92 7.35 17.36 6.87
N ARG A 93 6.10 17.78 6.93
CA ARG A 93 5.05 17.35 5.99
C ARG A 93 5.40 17.63 4.54
N THR A 94 6.08 18.74 4.27
CA THR A 94 6.53 19.14 2.94
C THR A 94 7.54 18.19 2.31
N ASP A 95 8.19 17.35 3.12
CA ASP A 95 9.13 16.32 2.64
C ASP A 95 8.40 15.14 2.01
N TYR A 96 7.13 14.95 2.34
CA TYR A 96 6.27 13.92 1.77
C TYR A 96 5.53 14.47 0.56
N THR A 97 5.88 14.00 -0.62
CA THR A 97 5.14 14.26 -1.86
C THR A 97 4.76 12.94 -2.52
N TYR A 98 3.70 12.94 -3.31
CA TYR A 98 3.31 11.75 -4.07
C TYR A 98 4.47 11.23 -4.93
N GLN A 99 5.14 12.12 -5.67
CA GLN A 99 6.24 11.75 -6.56
C GLN A 99 7.42 11.15 -5.79
N ARG A 100 7.82 11.71 -4.64
CA ARG A 100 8.89 11.13 -3.81
C ARG A 100 8.57 9.71 -3.38
N HIS A 101 7.32 9.41 -3.01
CA HIS A 101 6.93 8.05 -2.67
C HIS A 101 7.04 7.08 -3.85
N VAL A 102 6.69 7.53 -5.06
CA VAL A 102 6.91 6.75 -6.29
C VAL A 102 8.40 6.52 -6.52
N ASP A 103 9.22 7.57 -6.44
CA ASP A 103 10.67 7.51 -6.66
C ASP A 103 11.38 6.62 -5.64
N TRP A 104 11.01 6.70 -4.36
CA TRP A 104 11.54 5.82 -3.33
C TRP A 104 11.19 4.35 -3.59
N MET A 105 9.97 4.06 -4.02
CA MET A 105 9.58 2.70 -4.36
C MET A 105 10.25 2.20 -5.65
N HIS A 106 10.48 3.05 -6.66
CA HIS A 106 11.34 2.69 -7.80
C HIS A 106 12.72 2.27 -7.33
N SER A 107 13.34 3.04 -6.43
CA SER A 107 14.64 2.71 -5.86
C SER A 107 14.63 1.36 -5.12
N VAL A 108 13.55 1.04 -4.39
CA VAL A 108 13.37 -0.27 -3.74
C VAL A 108 13.33 -1.39 -4.78
N LEU A 109 12.54 -1.23 -5.85
CA LEU A 109 12.44 -2.24 -6.92
C LEU A 109 13.79 -2.46 -7.63
N ASP A 110 14.53 -1.37 -7.85
CA ASP A 110 15.84 -1.41 -8.51
C ASP A 110 16.88 -2.13 -7.65
N GLN A 111 17.00 -1.78 -6.37
CA GLN A 111 17.98 -2.36 -5.46
C GLN A 111 17.70 -3.85 -5.16
N LEU A 112 16.43 -4.25 -5.17
CA LEU A 112 16.03 -5.65 -4.98
C LEU A 112 16.00 -6.42 -6.32
N GLU A 113 16.30 -5.77 -7.44
CA GLU A 113 16.32 -6.35 -8.80
C GLU A 113 15.02 -7.11 -9.14
N LEU A 114 13.87 -6.60 -8.66
CA LEU A 114 12.60 -7.30 -8.83
C LEU A 114 12.10 -7.22 -10.27
N THR A 115 11.76 -8.38 -10.82
CA THR A 115 11.16 -8.54 -12.16
C THR A 115 10.06 -9.59 -12.10
N SER A 116 9.18 -9.65 -13.09
CA SER A 116 8.03 -10.57 -13.13
C SER A 116 7.13 -10.47 -11.89
N ILE A 117 6.99 -9.24 -11.36
CA ILE A 117 6.31 -8.95 -10.10
C ILE A 117 4.81 -9.21 -10.23
N THR A 118 4.23 -9.93 -9.27
CA THR A 118 2.80 -9.85 -8.96
C THR A 118 2.61 -8.76 -7.92
N LEU A 119 1.97 -7.65 -8.29
CA LEU A 119 1.63 -6.59 -7.35
C LEU A 119 0.29 -6.89 -6.67
N PHE A 120 0.26 -6.87 -5.34
CA PHE A 120 -0.95 -6.66 -4.55
C PHE A 120 -0.88 -5.29 -3.90
N CYS A 121 -1.92 -4.48 -4.07
CA CYS A 121 -1.94 -3.11 -3.57
C CYS A 121 -3.32 -2.71 -3.05
N GLN A 122 -3.32 -1.95 -1.96
CA GLN A 122 -4.51 -1.44 -1.30
C GLN A 122 -4.27 0.01 -0.85
N ASP A 123 -5.30 0.85 -0.90
CA ASP A 123 -5.25 2.25 -0.48
C ASP A 123 -4.08 3.00 -1.17
N TRP A 124 -3.23 3.72 -0.45
CA TRP A 124 -2.04 4.38 -0.98
C TRP A 124 -1.04 3.42 -1.64
N GLY A 125 -1.00 2.17 -1.21
CA GLY A 125 -0.24 1.15 -1.92
C GLY A 125 -0.68 0.97 -3.38
N GLY A 126 -1.96 1.23 -3.66
CA GLY A 126 -2.48 1.24 -5.03
C GLY A 126 -2.18 2.55 -5.77
N LEU A 127 -2.30 3.71 -5.11
CA LEU A 127 -1.95 4.99 -5.73
C LEU A 127 -0.48 4.99 -6.19
N ILE A 128 0.43 4.52 -5.35
CA ILE A 128 1.86 4.37 -5.68
C ILE A 128 2.06 3.20 -6.66
N GLY A 129 1.51 2.03 -6.35
CA GLY A 129 1.73 0.80 -7.11
C GLY A 129 1.26 0.89 -8.57
N LEU A 130 0.12 1.51 -8.84
CA LEU A 130 -0.37 1.70 -10.21
C LEU A 130 0.50 2.69 -11.00
N ARG A 131 1.15 3.67 -10.34
CA ARG A 131 2.17 4.51 -10.95
C ARG A 131 3.40 3.68 -11.31
N LEU A 132 3.91 2.85 -10.39
CA LEU A 132 5.04 1.95 -10.67
C LEU A 132 4.74 1.03 -11.87
N VAL A 133 3.54 0.43 -11.92
CA VAL A 133 3.09 -0.41 -13.02
C VAL A 133 3.09 0.36 -14.35
N ALA A 134 2.61 1.60 -14.36
CA ALA A 134 2.57 2.41 -15.56
C ALA A 134 3.97 2.86 -16.02
N GLU A 135 4.85 3.23 -15.09
CA GLU A 135 6.18 3.76 -15.38
C GLU A 135 7.21 2.68 -15.69
N GLN A 136 7.06 1.46 -15.15
CA GLN A 136 7.97 0.32 -15.34
C GLN A 136 7.22 -0.96 -15.70
N SER A 137 6.32 -0.89 -16.67
CA SER A 137 5.40 -1.97 -17.08
C SER A 137 6.07 -3.34 -17.29
N ASP A 138 7.31 -3.35 -17.77
CA ASP A 138 8.04 -4.59 -18.06
C ASP A 138 8.40 -5.38 -16.79
N ARG A 139 8.52 -4.72 -15.65
CA ARG A 139 8.82 -5.38 -14.37
C ARG A 139 7.66 -6.17 -13.80
N PHE A 140 6.43 -5.82 -14.18
CA PHE A 140 5.22 -6.41 -13.60
C PHE A 140 4.63 -7.47 -14.54
N ALA A 141 4.38 -8.66 -13.99
CA ALA A 141 3.70 -9.73 -14.69
C ALA A 141 2.18 -9.60 -14.55
N ARG A 142 1.70 -9.19 -13.37
CA ARG A 142 0.26 -9.13 -13.06
C ARG A 142 -0.02 -8.19 -11.87
N VAL A 143 -1.29 -7.76 -11.74
CA VAL A 143 -1.75 -6.86 -10.67
C VAL A 143 -3.00 -7.42 -10.00
N VAL A 144 -3.05 -7.34 -8.67
CA VAL A 144 -4.25 -7.52 -7.85
C VAL A 144 -4.50 -6.20 -7.10
N ALA A 145 -5.53 -5.48 -7.49
CA ALA A 145 -5.96 -4.25 -6.84
C ALA A 145 -7.11 -4.52 -5.86
N ALA A 146 -6.98 -4.01 -4.64
CA ALA A 146 -7.98 -4.13 -3.59
C ALA A 146 -8.19 -2.78 -2.90
N ASN A 147 -9.43 -2.35 -2.71
CA ASN A 147 -9.80 -1.11 -2.02
C ASN A 147 -8.85 0.07 -2.32
N THR A 148 -8.72 0.41 -3.59
CA THR A 148 -7.83 1.47 -4.08
C THR A 148 -8.36 2.12 -5.35
N MET A 149 -7.73 3.21 -5.76
CA MET A 149 -8.01 3.94 -6.99
C MET A 149 -6.75 4.65 -7.47
N LEU A 150 -6.83 5.31 -8.63
CA LEU A 150 -5.80 6.24 -9.11
C LEU A 150 -6.45 7.57 -9.48
N PRO A 151 -6.68 8.47 -8.51
CA PRO A 151 -7.32 9.76 -8.74
C PRO A 151 -6.48 10.66 -9.65
N THR A 152 -7.15 11.39 -10.56
CA THR A 152 -6.53 12.36 -11.47
C THR A 152 -6.86 13.82 -11.12
N GLY A 153 -7.76 14.02 -10.16
CA GLY A 153 -8.29 15.35 -9.85
C GLY A 153 -9.36 15.85 -10.82
N GLU A 154 -9.70 15.10 -11.89
CA GLU A 154 -10.82 15.44 -12.79
C GLU A 154 -12.18 15.28 -12.12
N HIS A 155 -12.27 14.39 -11.15
CA HIS A 155 -13.47 14.11 -10.37
C HIS A 155 -13.16 14.10 -8.88
N SER A 156 -14.16 14.47 -8.08
CA SER A 156 -14.05 14.34 -6.62
C SER A 156 -13.86 12.86 -6.24
N PRO A 157 -12.96 12.54 -5.31
CA PRO A 157 -12.78 11.18 -4.79
C PRO A 157 -13.94 10.69 -3.92
N GLY A 158 -15.02 11.47 -3.78
CA GLY A 158 -16.23 11.11 -3.05
C GLY A 158 -16.30 11.71 -1.63
N GLU A 159 -17.52 11.78 -1.09
CA GLU A 159 -17.79 12.42 0.21
C GLU A 159 -17.08 11.72 1.37
N ALA A 160 -17.03 10.39 1.37
CA ALA A 160 -16.38 9.60 2.41
C ALA A 160 -14.90 9.94 2.51
N PHE A 161 -14.19 10.00 1.38
CA PHE A 161 -12.79 10.42 1.34
C PHE A 161 -12.62 11.87 1.77
N MET A 162 -13.42 12.82 1.26
CA MET A 162 -13.31 14.24 1.63
C MET A 162 -13.54 14.45 3.13
N LYS A 163 -14.46 13.69 3.73
CA LYS A 163 -14.67 13.68 5.18
C LYS A 163 -13.44 13.14 5.93
N TRP A 164 -12.86 12.05 5.43
CA TRP A 164 -11.62 11.49 5.99
C TRP A 164 -10.47 12.50 5.90
N GLN A 165 -10.22 13.07 4.71
CA GLN A 165 -9.17 14.08 4.51
C GLN A 165 -9.31 15.22 5.52
N LYS A 166 -10.50 15.79 5.68
CA LYS A 166 -10.76 16.85 6.66
C LYS A 166 -10.47 16.38 8.09
N ASN A 167 -11.06 15.25 8.50
CA ASN A 167 -10.92 14.74 9.87
C ASN A 167 -9.46 14.43 10.21
N SER A 168 -8.68 13.88 9.27
CA SER A 168 -7.25 13.58 9.47
C SER A 168 -6.42 14.82 9.80
N GLN A 169 -6.84 16.00 9.35
CA GLN A 169 -6.17 17.28 9.62
C GLN A 169 -6.62 17.94 10.92
N GLU A 170 -7.89 17.78 11.27
CA GLU A 170 -8.51 18.47 12.42
C GLU A 170 -8.30 17.72 13.75
N MET A 171 -8.04 16.42 13.72
CA MET A 171 -7.85 15.64 14.95
C MET A 171 -6.54 16.03 15.68
N PRO A 172 -6.61 16.39 16.99
CA PRO A 172 -5.41 16.82 17.73
C PRO A 172 -4.42 15.69 17.97
N VAL A 173 -4.88 14.46 18.08
CA VAL A 173 -4.09 13.23 18.18
C VAL A 173 -4.46 12.33 17.01
N PHE A 174 -3.46 11.80 16.32
CA PHE A 174 -3.67 10.90 15.21
C PHE A 174 -3.54 9.44 15.70
N PRO A 175 -4.65 8.76 16.02
CA PRO A 175 -4.63 7.44 16.68
C PRO A 175 -4.58 6.32 15.63
N ALA A 176 -3.41 6.04 15.03
CA ALA A 176 -3.25 5.12 13.90
C ALA A 176 -3.98 3.78 14.09
N GLY A 177 -3.76 3.10 15.22
CA GLY A 177 -4.45 1.83 15.50
C GLY A 177 -5.97 1.95 15.54
N LYS A 178 -6.52 3.03 16.10
CA LYS A 178 -7.98 3.26 16.13
C LYS A 178 -8.54 3.61 14.75
N ILE A 179 -7.77 4.31 13.92
CA ILE A 179 -8.17 4.59 12.53
C ILE A 179 -8.29 3.28 11.76
N ILE A 180 -7.30 2.39 11.90
CA ILE A 180 -7.35 1.07 11.26
C ILE A 180 -8.54 0.26 11.79
N ASN A 181 -8.76 0.22 13.10
CA ASN A 181 -9.92 -0.47 13.68
C ASN A 181 -11.25 0.09 13.14
N GLY A 182 -11.36 1.39 12.96
CA GLY A 182 -12.55 2.01 12.38
C GLY A 182 -12.75 1.71 10.89
N GLY A 183 -11.71 1.25 10.19
CA GLY A 183 -11.75 0.82 8.80
C GLY A 183 -11.76 -0.70 8.62
N THR A 184 -11.82 -1.49 9.69
CA THR A 184 -12.02 -2.94 9.68
C THR A 184 -13.48 -3.30 10.01
N ASN A 185 -13.89 -4.47 9.58
CA ASN A 185 -15.19 -5.05 9.95
C ASN A 185 -15.14 -5.75 11.33
N SER A 186 -13.95 -6.18 11.72
CA SER A 186 -13.66 -6.84 13.00
C SER A 186 -13.19 -5.82 14.04
N ASP A 187 -13.54 -6.04 15.32
CA ASP A 187 -12.90 -5.32 16.41
C ASP A 187 -11.52 -5.88 16.68
N LEU A 188 -10.50 -5.04 16.55
CA LEU A 188 -9.11 -5.43 16.77
C LEU A 188 -8.77 -5.50 18.27
N THR A 189 -8.01 -6.52 18.66
CA THR A 189 -7.56 -6.65 20.06
C THR A 189 -6.57 -5.54 20.44
N PRO A 190 -6.39 -5.24 21.73
CA PRO A 190 -5.40 -4.25 22.19
C PRO A 190 -3.98 -4.53 21.69
N GLU A 191 -3.59 -5.80 21.57
CA GLU A 191 -2.27 -6.22 21.09
C GLU A 191 -2.09 -5.86 19.60
N ILE A 192 -3.13 -6.09 18.78
CA ILE A 192 -3.12 -5.71 17.35
C ILE A 192 -3.09 -4.19 17.21
N LEU A 193 -3.91 -3.47 17.98
CA LEU A 193 -3.88 -2.00 18.00
C LEU A 193 -2.50 -1.46 18.40
N ALA A 194 -1.85 -2.08 19.38
CA ALA A 194 -0.49 -1.74 19.78
C ALA A 194 0.49 -1.97 18.62
N GLY A 195 0.32 -3.03 17.82
CA GLY A 195 1.14 -3.30 16.63
C GLY A 195 1.04 -2.18 15.59
N TYR A 196 -0.16 -1.66 15.33
CA TYR A 196 -0.34 -0.52 14.43
C TYR A 196 0.17 0.81 15.00
N ASN A 197 0.21 0.97 16.32
CA ASN A 197 0.76 2.15 16.96
C ASN A 197 2.29 2.09 17.16
N ALA A 198 2.89 0.91 17.10
CA ALA A 198 4.32 0.69 17.36
C ALA A 198 5.26 1.63 16.58
N PRO A 199 5.01 1.99 15.29
CA PRO A 199 5.84 2.92 14.55
C PRO A 199 5.84 4.36 15.10
N TYR A 200 4.87 4.71 15.93
CA TYR A 200 4.51 6.10 16.25
C TYR A 200 4.52 6.35 17.77
N PRO A 201 5.70 6.36 18.43
CA PRO A 201 5.75 6.60 19.87
C PRO A 201 5.25 7.99 20.29
N GLU A 202 5.34 8.98 19.38
CA GLU A 202 4.89 10.36 19.59
C GLU A 202 4.22 10.93 18.34
N GLU A 203 3.51 12.08 18.47
CA GLU A 203 2.84 12.73 17.33
C GLU A 203 3.81 13.17 16.23
N SER A 204 5.03 13.56 16.58
CA SER A 204 6.10 13.96 15.65
C SER A 204 6.49 12.85 14.65
N TYR A 205 6.19 11.58 14.95
CA TYR A 205 6.42 10.45 14.05
C TYR A 205 5.31 10.27 13.00
N LYS A 206 4.23 11.05 13.05
CA LYS A 206 3.01 10.86 12.25
C LYS A 206 2.85 11.88 11.12
N GLU A 207 3.89 12.68 10.83
CA GLU A 207 3.80 13.72 9.81
C GLU A 207 3.50 13.15 8.42
N GLY A 208 4.06 11.98 8.08
CA GLY A 208 3.73 11.25 6.85
C GLY A 208 2.27 10.81 6.80
N ALA A 209 1.77 10.17 7.87
CA ALA A 209 0.38 9.72 7.94
C ALA A 209 -0.60 10.89 7.80
N ARG A 210 -0.31 12.03 8.44
CA ARG A 210 -1.13 13.26 8.31
C ARG A 210 -1.04 13.89 6.93
N GLN A 211 0.08 13.73 6.22
CA GLN A 211 0.28 14.32 4.91
C GLN A 211 -0.42 13.53 3.80
N PHE A 212 -0.46 12.21 3.89
CA PHE A 212 -0.98 11.36 2.82
C PHE A 212 -2.38 11.74 2.33
N PRO A 213 -3.39 11.98 3.17
CA PRO A 213 -4.71 12.37 2.68
C PRO A 213 -4.69 13.66 1.84
N LEU A 214 -3.73 14.57 2.10
CA LEU A 214 -3.58 15.82 1.34
C LEU A 214 -2.88 15.63 -0.01
N LEU A 215 -2.19 14.52 -0.23
CA LEU A 215 -1.49 14.21 -1.48
C LEU A 215 -2.37 13.53 -2.53
N VAL A 216 -3.59 13.14 -2.16
CA VAL A 216 -4.55 12.57 -3.11
C VAL A 216 -5.08 13.67 -4.02
N PRO A 217 -4.91 13.58 -5.35
CA PRO A 217 -5.41 14.60 -6.27
C PRO A 217 -6.93 14.78 -6.17
N THR A 218 -7.34 16.00 -5.84
CA THR A 218 -8.75 16.43 -5.74
C THR A 218 -9.11 17.49 -6.76
N SER A 219 -8.14 18.03 -7.47
CA SER A 219 -8.29 18.98 -8.58
C SER A 219 -7.21 18.77 -9.63
N LEU A 220 -7.40 19.31 -10.84
CA LEU A 220 -6.38 19.25 -11.91
C LEU A 220 -5.12 20.06 -11.61
N ASP A 221 -5.19 21.00 -10.69
CA ASP A 221 -4.05 21.80 -10.26
C ASP A 221 -3.15 21.07 -9.24
N ASP A 222 -3.56 19.88 -8.81
CA ASP A 222 -2.78 19.07 -7.87
C ASP A 222 -1.46 18.60 -8.53
N PRO A 223 -0.32 18.67 -7.83
CA PRO A 223 0.98 18.30 -8.42
C PRO A 223 1.05 16.90 -9.01
N ALA A 224 0.28 15.94 -8.48
CA ALA A 224 0.27 14.57 -8.98
C ALA A 224 -0.70 14.31 -10.14
N SER A 225 -1.61 15.26 -10.45
CA SER A 225 -2.67 15.06 -11.47
C SER A 225 -2.12 14.72 -12.84
N THR A 226 -1.16 15.49 -13.34
CA THR A 226 -0.54 15.26 -14.65
C THR A 226 0.08 13.87 -14.75
N SER A 227 0.82 13.45 -13.74
CA SER A 227 1.49 12.14 -13.73
C SER A 227 0.48 10.99 -13.60
N ASN A 228 -0.60 11.16 -12.83
CA ASN A 228 -1.66 10.16 -12.73
C ASN A 228 -2.46 10.03 -14.03
N ILE A 229 -2.71 11.14 -14.73
CA ILE A 229 -3.32 11.13 -16.08
C ILE A 229 -2.42 10.36 -17.05
N ALA A 230 -1.10 10.62 -17.04
CA ALA A 230 -0.15 9.89 -17.87
C ALA A 230 -0.11 8.39 -17.53
N ALA A 231 -0.19 8.04 -16.25
CA ALA A 231 -0.28 6.64 -15.82
C ALA A 231 -1.55 5.95 -16.36
N TRP A 232 -2.69 6.63 -16.35
CA TRP A 232 -3.92 6.10 -16.95
C TRP A 232 -3.79 5.84 -18.45
N GLN A 233 -3.04 6.68 -19.20
CA GLN A 233 -2.80 6.44 -20.64
C GLN A 233 -2.10 5.09 -20.87
N VAL A 234 -1.20 4.67 -19.97
CA VAL A 234 -0.54 3.37 -20.03
C VAL A 234 -1.48 2.26 -19.53
N LEU A 235 -2.14 2.45 -18.38
CA LEU A 235 -3.01 1.44 -17.79
C LEU A 235 -4.20 1.08 -18.69
N THR A 236 -4.74 2.02 -19.47
CA THR A 236 -5.80 1.75 -20.46
C THR A 236 -5.31 0.90 -21.65
N GLN A 237 -4.01 0.66 -21.76
CA GLN A 237 -3.39 -0.24 -22.74
C GLN A 237 -2.78 -1.49 -22.08
N TRP A 238 -2.91 -1.64 -20.76
CA TRP A 238 -2.37 -2.75 -20.01
C TRP A 238 -3.12 -4.05 -20.30
N ASN A 239 -2.47 -4.99 -20.99
CA ASN A 239 -3.06 -6.27 -21.39
C ASN A 239 -2.63 -7.46 -20.53
N LYS A 240 -1.64 -7.30 -19.63
CA LYS A 240 -1.25 -8.35 -18.69
C LYS A 240 -2.36 -8.55 -17.64
N PRO A 241 -2.44 -9.71 -16.98
CA PRO A 241 -3.54 -10.01 -16.04
C PRO A 241 -3.69 -8.95 -14.94
N PHE A 242 -4.92 -8.48 -14.75
CA PHE A 242 -5.28 -7.50 -13.74
C PHE A 242 -6.57 -7.92 -13.02
N LEU A 243 -6.46 -8.29 -11.75
CA LEU A 243 -7.58 -8.71 -10.91
C LEU A 243 -8.02 -7.57 -9.99
N THR A 244 -9.32 -7.45 -9.74
CA THR A 244 -9.87 -6.65 -8.64
C THR A 244 -10.43 -7.58 -7.56
N ALA A 245 -10.06 -7.33 -6.29
CA ALA A 245 -10.50 -8.08 -5.12
C ALA A 245 -10.89 -7.08 -4.01
N PHE A 246 -11.99 -6.36 -4.24
CA PHE A 246 -12.47 -5.31 -3.34
C PHE A 246 -13.38 -5.88 -2.26
N SER A 247 -13.39 -5.28 -1.08
CA SER A 247 -14.29 -5.66 0.00
C SER A 247 -15.71 -5.16 -0.24
N ASP A 248 -16.65 -5.75 0.47
CA ASP A 248 -18.07 -5.39 0.41
C ASP A 248 -18.45 -4.20 1.32
N ASN A 249 -17.53 -3.75 2.18
CA ASN A 249 -17.85 -2.79 3.24
C ASN A 249 -16.83 -1.64 3.36
N ASP A 250 -16.30 -1.16 2.21
CA ASP A 250 -15.41 0.00 2.15
C ASP A 250 -16.13 1.21 1.54
N PRO A 251 -16.47 2.25 2.32
CA PRO A 251 -17.14 3.44 1.80
C PRO A 251 -16.19 4.37 1.02
N ILE A 252 -14.87 4.21 1.17
CA ILE A 252 -13.86 5.12 0.56
C ILE A 252 -13.68 4.81 -0.93
N THR A 253 -13.53 3.52 -1.27
CA THR A 253 -13.19 3.10 -2.64
C THR A 253 -14.34 2.36 -3.34
N CYS A 254 -15.54 2.39 -2.76
CA CYS A 254 -16.73 1.74 -3.32
C CYS A 254 -16.95 2.12 -4.80
N GLY A 255 -17.04 1.11 -5.66
CA GLY A 255 -17.26 1.28 -7.10
C GLY A 255 -16.00 1.51 -7.94
N ALA A 256 -14.83 1.75 -7.32
CA ALA A 256 -13.58 1.92 -8.07
C ALA A 256 -13.15 0.62 -8.80
N ASP A 257 -13.51 -0.55 -8.27
CA ASP A 257 -13.32 -1.83 -8.94
C ASP A 257 -13.96 -1.85 -10.34
N LYS A 258 -15.16 -1.31 -10.49
CA LYS A 258 -15.90 -1.25 -11.77
C LYS A 258 -15.21 -0.31 -12.76
N ILE A 259 -14.63 0.78 -12.27
CA ILE A 259 -13.86 1.72 -13.11
C ILE A 259 -12.61 1.01 -13.64
N LEU A 260 -11.85 0.35 -12.77
CA LEU A 260 -10.67 -0.43 -13.15
C LEU A 260 -11.01 -1.52 -14.16
N GLN A 261 -12.07 -2.31 -13.90
CA GLN A 261 -12.55 -3.37 -14.81
C GLN A 261 -12.99 -2.84 -16.16
N LYS A 262 -13.58 -1.64 -16.20
CA LYS A 262 -14.05 -1.01 -17.44
C LYS A 262 -12.90 -0.49 -18.30
N LEU A 263 -11.87 0.09 -17.66
CA LEU A 263 -10.84 0.86 -18.36
C LEU A 263 -9.57 0.05 -18.67
N ILE A 264 -9.24 -0.97 -17.88
CA ILE A 264 -8.00 -1.74 -18.02
C ILE A 264 -8.27 -3.04 -18.79
N PRO A 265 -7.71 -3.21 -20.01
CA PRO A 265 -7.97 -4.40 -20.84
C PRO A 265 -7.59 -5.73 -20.17
N GLY A 266 -6.53 -5.75 -19.36
CA GLY A 266 -6.04 -6.94 -18.66
C GLY A 266 -7.01 -7.51 -17.61
N THR A 267 -8.10 -6.82 -17.32
CA THR A 267 -9.17 -7.30 -16.43
C THR A 267 -10.10 -8.31 -17.12
N LYS A 268 -10.14 -8.31 -18.46
CA LYS A 268 -11.05 -9.19 -19.21
C LYS A 268 -10.75 -10.66 -18.96
N GLY A 269 -11.79 -11.41 -18.59
CA GLY A 269 -11.69 -12.86 -18.37
C GLY A 269 -11.08 -13.24 -17.02
N GLN A 270 -10.72 -12.27 -16.17
CA GLN A 270 -10.24 -12.56 -14.82
C GLN A 270 -11.39 -12.84 -13.85
N ALA A 271 -11.11 -13.68 -12.85
CA ALA A 271 -12.08 -14.08 -11.81
C ALA A 271 -12.20 -13.00 -10.72
N HIS A 272 -12.64 -11.79 -11.11
CA HIS A 272 -12.86 -10.72 -10.14
C HIS A 272 -13.74 -11.17 -8.98
N THR A 273 -13.36 -10.80 -7.76
CA THR A 273 -14.07 -11.26 -6.58
C THR A 273 -14.36 -10.12 -5.62
N THR A 274 -15.46 -10.27 -4.88
CA THR A 274 -15.75 -9.44 -3.71
C THR A 274 -15.26 -10.17 -2.46
N ILE A 275 -14.49 -9.49 -1.63
CA ILE A 275 -14.04 -9.98 -0.34
C ILE A 275 -15.14 -9.67 0.69
N GLU A 276 -16.01 -10.65 0.91
CA GLU A 276 -17.11 -10.54 1.85
C GLU A 276 -16.62 -10.42 3.30
N ASN A 277 -17.32 -9.64 4.10
CA ASN A 277 -16.98 -9.30 5.49
C ASN A 277 -15.62 -8.60 5.62
N GLY A 278 -15.23 -7.80 4.64
CA GLY A 278 -14.04 -6.97 4.68
C GLY A 278 -14.39 -5.48 4.75
N GLY A 279 -13.71 -4.73 5.62
CA GLY A 279 -13.71 -3.28 5.64
C GLY A 279 -12.69 -2.67 4.68
N HIS A 280 -12.32 -1.41 4.89
CA HIS A 280 -11.27 -0.75 4.11
C HIS A 280 -9.92 -1.48 4.24
N PHE A 281 -9.54 -1.90 5.45
CA PHE A 281 -8.34 -2.71 5.71
C PHE A 281 -8.66 -4.21 5.64
N LEU A 282 -9.14 -4.66 4.48
CA LEU A 282 -9.63 -6.02 4.23
C LEU A 282 -8.59 -7.11 4.53
N GLN A 283 -7.31 -6.80 4.52
CA GLN A 283 -6.23 -7.72 4.88
C GLN A 283 -6.28 -8.11 6.35
N GLU A 284 -6.75 -7.18 7.19
CA GLU A 284 -6.95 -7.46 8.62
C GLU A 284 -8.13 -8.42 8.85
N ASP A 285 -9.21 -8.19 8.11
CA ASP A 285 -10.44 -8.98 8.23
C ASP A 285 -10.34 -10.36 7.55
N GLN A 286 -9.75 -10.42 6.34
CA GLN A 286 -9.82 -11.57 5.42
C GLN A 286 -8.46 -11.92 4.81
N GLY A 287 -7.36 -11.74 5.55
CA GLY A 287 -6.00 -11.91 5.03
C GLY A 287 -5.73 -13.26 4.37
N ASP A 288 -6.16 -14.37 5.01
CA ASP A 288 -5.98 -15.73 4.46
C ASP A 288 -6.76 -15.93 3.15
N LYS A 289 -8.00 -15.41 3.08
CA LYS A 289 -8.83 -15.46 1.88
C LYS A 289 -8.20 -14.68 0.72
N ILE A 290 -7.66 -13.50 1.00
CA ILE A 290 -6.98 -12.66 0.00
C ILE A 290 -5.70 -13.36 -0.50
N ALA A 291 -4.92 -13.96 0.39
CA ALA A 291 -3.74 -14.73 0.01
C ALA A 291 -4.12 -15.89 -0.95
N GLN A 292 -5.22 -16.61 -0.67
CA GLN A 292 -5.70 -17.67 -1.55
C GLN A 292 -6.15 -17.12 -2.91
N VAL A 293 -6.84 -15.97 -2.95
CA VAL A 293 -7.23 -15.29 -4.19
C VAL A 293 -6.00 -14.94 -5.05
N ILE A 294 -4.92 -14.43 -4.42
CA ILE A 294 -3.66 -14.13 -5.12
C ILE A 294 -3.03 -15.42 -5.68
N ILE A 295 -2.96 -16.50 -4.88
CA ILE A 295 -2.42 -17.79 -5.29
C ILE A 295 -3.19 -18.35 -6.50
N ASP A 296 -4.51 -18.35 -6.45
CA ASP A 296 -5.36 -18.87 -7.52
C ASP A 296 -5.24 -18.01 -8.79
N PHE A 297 -5.16 -16.69 -8.63
CA PHE A 297 -4.96 -15.76 -9.74
C PHE A 297 -3.60 -15.98 -10.43
N ILE A 298 -2.52 -16.15 -9.68
CA ILE A 298 -1.21 -16.45 -10.25
C ILE A 298 -1.27 -17.74 -11.04
N LYS A 299 -1.76 -18.83 -10.43
CA LYS A 299 -1.85 -20.16 -11.09
C LYS A 299 -2.72 -20.16 -12.34
N ALA A 300 -3.75 -19.32 -12.41
CA ALA A 300 -4.62 -19.22 -13.59
C ALA A 300 -3.98 -18.42 -14.74
N ASN A 301 -2.87 -17.71 -14.47
CA ASN A 301 -2.23 -16.79 -15.42
C ASN A 301 -0.71 -17.07 -15.59
N ASP A 302 -0.25 -18.25 -15.17
CA ASP A 302 1.12 -18.74 -15.42
C ASP A 302 1.31 -19.32 -16.82
#